data_745710b0ce9e40df0b4ef5968d98492d
#
_entry.id   745710b0ce9e40df0b4ef5968d98492d
#
_cell.length_a   1.000
_cell.length_b   1.000
_cell.length_c   1.000
_cell.angle_alpha   90.00
_cell.angle_beta   90.00
_cell.angle_gamma   90.00
#
_symmetry.space_group_name_H-M   'P 1'
#
loop_
_entity.id
_entity.type
_entity.pdbx_description
1 polymer ?
#
loop_
_entity_poly.entity_id
_entity_poly.type
_entity_poly.pdbx_seq_one_letter_code
_entity_poly.pdbx_strand_id
1 'polypeptide(L)'
;MNLEEEILNEAGSRMANDIDREVLWDMLEGLGWTRVMLPKPVPPWQAAEIIMWVRAFCKNAHEQNGRDFIFESQKDANWFALRWL
;
A
#
# COMPACT_ATOMS: atom_id res chain seq x y z
N MET A 1 -10.10 -18.65 -14.54
CA MET A 1 -8.83 -18.22 -13.94
C MET A 1 -7.67 -18.80 -14.75
N ASN A 2 -6.73 -17.99 -15.11
CA ASN A 2 -5.56 -18.48 -15.85
C ASN A 2 -4.45 -18.88 -14.87
N LEU A 3 -3.44 -19.57 -15.41
CA LEU A 3 -2.34 -20.09 -14.62
C LEU A 3 -1.53 -18.97 -13.95
N GLU A 4 -1.36 -17.86 -14.65
CA GLU A 4 -0.62 -16.70 -14.16
C GLU A 4 -1.30 -16.09 -12.92
N GLU A 5 -2.60 -15.95 -12.97
CA GLU A 5 -3.39 -15.43 -11.86
C GLU A 5 -3.33 -16.35 -10.65
N GLU A 6 -3.35 -17.66 -10.89
CA GLU A 6 -3.24 -18.68 -9.84
C GLU A 6 -1.87 -18.63 -9.19
N ILE A 7 -0.81 -18.44 -9.96
CA ILE A 7 0.55 -18.32 -9.43
C ILE A 7 0.69 -17.07 -8.57
N LEU A 8 0.12 -15.95 -9.03
CA LEU A 8 0.16 -14.70 -8.29
C LEU A 8 -0.57 -14.80 -6.96
N ASN A 9 -1.73 -15.47 -6.94
CA ASN A 9 -2.49 -15.66 -5.72
C ASN A 9 -1.72 -16.54 -4.73
N GLU A 10 -1.09 -17.59 -5.21
CA GLU A 10 -0.31 -18.49 -4.37
C GLU A 10 0.93 -17.79 -3.83
N ALA A 11 1.63 -17.04 -4.68
CA ALA A 11 2.79 -16.25 -4.27
C ALA A 11 2.39 -15.19 -3.25
N GLY A 12 1.28 -14.49 -3.48
CA GLY A 12 0.76 -13.50 -2.55
C GLY A 12 0.45 -14.10 -1.19
N SER A 13 -0.11 -15.31 -1.18
CA SER A 13 -0.41 -16.00 0.05
C SER A 13 0.86 -16.36 0.84
N ARG A 14 1.90 -16.77 0.14
CA ARG A 14 3.20 -17.09 0.74
C ARG A 14 3.94 -15.85 1.18
N MET A 15 3.75 -14.74 0.47
CA MET A 15 4.40 -13.48 0.73
C MET A 15 3.63 -12.63 1.76
N ALA A 16 2.71 -13.23 2.48
CA ALA A 16 1.95 -12.52 3.50
C ALA A 16 2.77 -12.21 4.74
N ASN A 17 3.98 -12.77 4.88
CA ASN A 17 4.84 -12.46 6.01
C ASN A 17 5.61 -11.15 5.75
N ASP A 18 6.13 -10.57 6.84
CA ASP A 18 6.74 -9.25 6.80
C ASP A 18 7.97 -9.17 5.88
N ILE A 19 8.76 -10.22 5.84
CA ILE A 19 10.00 -10.26 5.04
C ILE A 19 9.67 -10.16 3.56
N ASP A 20 8.70 -10.96 3.11
CA ASP A 20 8.32 -10.99 1.70
C ASP A 20 7.66 -9.69 1.29
N ARG A 21 6.90 -9.07 2.18
CA ARG A 21 6.26 -7.78 1.93
C ARG A 21 7.31 -6.68 1.74
N GLU A 22 8.36 -6.67 2.56
CA GLU A 22 9.43 -5.67 2.42
C GLU A 22 10.14 -5.82 1.07
N VAL A 23 10.41 -7.04 0.64
CA VAL A 23 11.02 -7.30 -0.67
C VAL A 23 10.10 -6.79 -1.78
N LEU A 24 8.80 -7.08 -1.69
CA LEU A 24 7.82 -6.62 -2.68
C LEU A 24 7.78 -5.09 -2.75
N TRP A 25 7.74 -4.43 -1.60
CA TRP A 25 7.66 -2.98 -1.56
C TRP A 25 8.95 -2.32 -2.07
N ASP A 26 10.12 -2.91 -1.80
CA ASP A 26 11.37 -2.44 -2.37
C ASP A 26 11.33 -2.51 -3.89
N MET A 27 10.78 -3.57 -4.44
CA MET A 27 10.61 -3.72 -5.89
C MET A 27 9.66 -2.64 -6.44
N LEU A 28 8.55 -2.38 -5.76
CA LEU A 28 7.60 -1.36 -6.18
C LEU A 28 8.23 0.03 -6.16
N GLU A 29 9.01 0.34 -5.14
CA GLU A 29 9.75 1.60 -5.09
C GLU A 29 10.72 1.71 -6.26
N GLY A 30 11.38 0.61 -6.63
CA GLY A 30 12.24 0.56 -7.81
C GLY A 30 11.50 0.81 -9.11
N LEU A 31 10.20 0.53 -9.14
CA LEU A 31 9.32 0.78 -10.29
C LEU A 31 8.70 2.18 -10.27
N GLY A 32 9.04 3.00 -9.29
CA GLY A 32 8.56 4.37 -9.21
C GLY A 32 7.41 4.60 -8.23
N TRP A 33 7.00 3.59 -7.47
CA TRP A 33 5.99 3.76 -6.44
C TRP A 33 6.55 4.59 -5.29
N THR A 34 5.69 5.36 -4.63
CA THR A 34 6.06 6.24 -3.54
C THR A 34 5.52 5.73 -2.22
N ARG A 35 6.42 5.58 -1.25
CA ARG A 35 6.07 5.10 0.09
C ARG A 35 5.88 6.27 1.04
N VAL A 36 4.81 6.21 1.84
CA VAL A 36 4.50 7.22 2.87
C VAL A 36 4.27 6.49 4.19
N MET A 37 5.02 6.85 5.22
CA MET A 37 4.88 6.27 6.54
C MET A 37 4.26 7.30 7.48
N LEU A 38 3.18 6.91 8.17
CA LEU A 38 2.58 7.76 9.19
C LEU A 38 3.49 7.76 10.43
N PRO A 39 3.60 8.90 11.14
CA PRO A 39 4.54 9.04 12.25
C PRO A 39 4.17 8.25 13.49
N LYS A 40 2.90 7.84 13.62
CA LYS A 40 2.41 7.12 14.79
C LYS A 40 1.56 5.93 14.36
N PRO A 41 1.50 4.87 15.21
CA PRO A 41 0.58 3.78 14.95
C PRO A 41 -0.86 4.29 14.86
N VAL A 42 -1.64 3.68 13.97
CA VAL A 42 -2.99 4.13 13.66
C VAL A 42 -4.00 3.25 14.40
N PRO A 43 -4.87 3.82 15.24
CA PRO A 43 -5.93 3.03 15.88
C PRO A 43 -6.95 2.54 14.85
N PRO A 44 -7.68 1.45 15.15
CA PRO A 44 -8.60 0.85 14.17
C PRO A 44 -9.64 1.82 13.60
N TRP A 45 -10.18 2.72 14.41
CA TRP A 45 -11.19 3.67 13.93
C TRP A 45 -10.58 4.68 12.93
N GLN A 46 -9.34 5.09 13.16
CA GLN A 46 -8.66 6.00 12.25
C GLN A 46 -8.20 5.27 10.99
N ALA A 47 -7.78 4.02 11.14
CA ALA A 47 -7.40 3.20 9.98
C ALA A 47 -8.57 3.07 8.99
N ALA A 48 -9.77 2.83 9.50
CA ALA A 48 -10.96 2.76 8.65
C ALA A 48 -11.22 4.08 7.94
N GLU A 49 -11.08 5.19 8.65
CA GLU A 49 -11.25 6.53 8.07
C GLU A 49 -10.24 6.79 6.95
N ILE A 50 -8.98 6.44 7.20
CA ILE A 50 -7.93 6.61 6.19
C ILE A 50 -8.21 5.77 4.95
N ILE A 51 -8.58 4.51 5.14
CA ILE A 51 -8.88 3.60 4.02
C ILE A 51 -10.04 4.13 3.17
N MET A 52 -11.08 4.62 3.80
CA MET A 52 -12.21 5.21 3.10
C MET A 52 -11.78 6.44 2.29
N TRP A 53 -10.96 7.28 2.88
CA TRP A 53 -10.43 8.46 2.18
C TRP A 53 -9.58 8.06 0.97
N VAL A 54 -8.69 7.09 1.15
CA VAL A 54 -7.83 6.61 0.06
C VAL A 54 -8.68 6.06 -1.09
N ARG A 55 -9.71 5.29 -0.79
CA ARG A 55 -10.60 4.74 -1.82
C ARG A 55 -11.35 5.83 -2.57
N ALA A 56 -11.69 6.92 -1.88
CA ALA A 56 -12.44 8.01 -2.48
C ALA A 56 -11.55 8.91 -3.36
N PHE A 57 -10.32 9.17 -2.95
CA PHE A 57 -9.48 10.19 -3.57
C PHE A 57 -8.27 9.65 -4.34
N CYS A 58 -7.79 8.44 -4.02
CA CYS A 58 -6.66 7.86 -4.72
C CYS A 58 -7.16 6.86 -5.76
N LYS A 59 -6.98 7.17 -7.03
CA LYS A 59 -7.55 6.39 -8.14
C LYS A 59 -6.61 5.33 -8.68
N ASN A 60 -5.32 5.43 -8.38
CA ASN A 60 -4.34 4.46 -8.85
C ASN A 60 -4.08 3.40 -7.78
N ALA A 61 -3.30 2.38 -8.14
CA ALA A 61 -3.02 1.27 -7.23
C ALA A 61 -2.28 1.74 -5.98
N HIS A 62 -2.57 1.10 -4.87
CA HIS A 62 -1.94 1.37 -3.58
C HIS A 62 -2.01 0.14 -2.70
N GLU A 63 -1.11 0.10 -1.71
CA GLU A 63 -1.06 -0.96 -0.71
C GLU A 63 -0.86 -0.35 0.68
N GLN A 64 -1.23 -1.09 1.71
CA GLN A 64 -1.10 -0.63 3.09
C GLN A 64 -0.61 -1.76 3.99
N ASN A 65 0.29 -1.42 4.90
CA ASN A 65 0.77 -2.33 5.94
C ASN A 65 0.91 -1.54 7.25
N GLY A 66 -0.10 -1.62 8.10
CA GLY A 66 -0.11 -0.84 9.34
C GLY A 66 -0.13 0.66 9.03
N ARG A 67 0.91 1.36 9.48
CA ARG A 67 1.05 2.80 9.22
C ARG A 67 1.83 3.12 7.96
N ASP A 68 2.29 2.10 7.24
CA ASP A 68 3.00 2.26 5.97
C ASP A 68 2.03 2.17 4.81
N PHE A 69 2.16 3.10 3.87
CA PHE A 69 1.38 3.11 2.64
C PHE A 69 2.32 3.25 1.47
N ILE A 70 1.96 2.64 0.34
CA ILE A 70 2.72 2.78 -0.89
C ILE A 70 1.74 3.02 -2.04
N PHE A 71 2.06 3.99 -2.88
CA PHE A 71 1.20 4.43 -3.97
C PHE A 71 1.92 4.35 -5.29
N GLU A 72 1.23 3.83 -6.30
CA GLU A 72 1.75 3.83 -7.67
C GLU A 72 1.94 5.25 -8.19
N SER A 73 1.00 6.14 -7.88
CA SER A 73 1.02 7.52 -8.33
C SER A 73 1.67 8.44 -7.31
N GLN A 74 2.67 9.20 -7.74
CA GLN A 74 3.31 10.24 -6.93
C GLN A 74 2.27 11.28 -6.47
N LYS A 75 1.33 11.60 -7.35
CA LYS A 75 0.26 12.56 -7.05
C LYS A 75 -0.61 12.08 -5.90
N ASP A 76 -0.99 10.80 -5.92
CA ASP A 76 -1.79 10.21 -4.85
C ASP A 76 -1.02 10.23 -3.54
N ALA A 77 0.26 9.90 -3.56
CA ALA A 77 1.13 9.93 -2.39
C ALA A 77 1.21 11.35 -1.81
N ASN A 78 1.32 12.35 -2.66
CA ASN A 78 1.37 13.76 -2.24
C ASN A 78 0.06 14.18 -1.59
N TRP A 79 -1.07 13.82 -2.18
CA TRP A 79 -2.39 14.10 -1.61
C TRP A 79 -2.55 13.44 -0.24
N PHE A 80 -2.13 12.18 -0.14
CA PHE A 80 -2.17 11.44 1.13
C PHE A 80 -1.32 12.13 2.19
N ALA A 81 -0.11 12.53 1.84
CA ALA A 81 0.80 13.21 2.78
C ALA A 81 0.21 14.53 3.26
N LEU A 82 -0.39 15.31 2.35
CA LEU A 82 -1.01 16.58 2.72
C LEU A 82 -2.19 16.41 3.67
N ARG A 83 -2.90 15.31 3.57
CA ARG A 83 -4.08 15.06 4.42
C ARG A 83 -3.73 14.46 5.78
N TRP A 84 -2.76 13.55 5.82
CA TRP A 84 -2.52 12.74 7.00
C TRP A 84 -1.17 12.98 7.70
N LEU A 85 -0.25 13.63 7.07
CA LEU A 85 1.01 14.07 7.68
C LEU A 85 0.90 15.55 8.08
#